data_2875874be27e4bb9741ad0f960871ed9
#
_entry.id   2875874be27e4bb9741ad0f960871ed9
#
_cell.length_a   1.000
_cell.length_b   1.000
_cell.length_c   1.000
_cell.angle_alpha   90.00
_cell.angle_beta   90.00
_cell.angle_gamma   90.00
#
_symmetry.space_group_name_H-M   'P 1'
#
loop_
_entity.id
_entity.type
_entity.pdbx_description
1 polymer ?
#
loop_
_entity_poly.entity_id
_entity_poly.type
_entity_poly.pdbx_seq_one_letter_code
_entity_poly.pdbx_strand_id
1 'polypeptide(L)'
;PSNSEGIKLRSYPTIDGLRASELTLNAVKVDQKDILGALHQAMPAIQQVVDRACVLLCAEAAGAMDTAVKLTVDYIKNREQFGQAIGSFQVLQHRAVEMLGAKDFSRALTYRAAGAIDQSNSSERAKVEMGRSGKLIGQEGIQLHGGMGMTDDMPIGHFFKRLTMIDAIFGNVDFHRKRFAQII
;
A
#
# COMPACT_ATOMS: atom_id res chain seq x y z
N PRO A 1 -10.32 -16.12 22.82
CA PRO A 1 -9.93 -17.12 21.79
C PRO A 1 -10.88 -17.07 20.60
N SER A 2 -10.39 -17.32 19.37
CA SER A 2 -11.20 -17.27 18.14
C SER A 2 -12.33 -18.33 18.07
N ASN A 3 -12.31 -19.31 18.96
CA ASN A 3 -13.31 -20.36 19.11
C ASN A 3 -14.31 -20.09 20.26
N SER A 4 -14.31 -18.92 20.84
CA SER A 4 -15.29 -18.56 21.89
C SER A 4 -16.71 -18.49 21.33
N GLU A 5 -17.70 -18.88 22.15
CA GLU A 5 -19.10 -18.78 21.80
C GLU A 5 -19.46 -17.34 21.43
N GLY A 6 -20.25 -17.15 20.39
CA GLY A 6 -20.64 -15.84 19.86
C GLY A 6 -19.66 -15.23 18.86
N ILE A 7 -18.52 -15.85 18.56
CA ILE A 7 -17.58 -15.40 17.54
C ILE A 7 -17.87 -16.13 16.21
N LYS A 8 -18.06 -15.35 15.15
CA LYS A 8 -18.15 -15.85 13.79
C LYS A 8 -17.08 -15.20 12.93
N LEU A 9 -16.25 -16.02 12.29
CA LEU A 9 -15.18 -15.59 11.40
C LEU A 9 -15.50 -16.03 9.97
N ARG A 10 -15.47 -15.09 9.02
CA ARG A 10 -15.60 -15.34 7.59
C ARG A 10 -14.33 -14.86 6.88
N SER A 11 -13.50 -15.80 6.45
CA SER A 11 -12.26 -15.51 5.73
C SER A 11 -12.45 -15.59 4.23
N TYR A 12 -11.78 -14.70 3.47
CA TYR A 12 -11.79 -14.64 2.02
C TYR A 12 -10.44 -14.20 1.45
N PRO A 13 -10.11 -14.57 0.21
CA PRO A 13 -8.90 -14.11 -0.46
C PRO A 13 -9.05 -12.64 -0.89
N THR A 14 -7.93 -11.91 -0.90
CA THR A 14 -7.82 -10.56 -1.47
C THR A 14 -7.13 -10.60 -2.83
N ILE A 15 -7.24 -9.51 -3.62
CA ILE A 15 -6.73 -9.47 -5.00
C ILE A 15 -5.21 -9.61 -5.10
N ASP A 16 -4.48 -9.32 -4.01
CA ASP A 16 -3.03 -9.43 -3.89
C ASP A 16 -2.55 -10.81 -3.42
N GLY A 17 -3.45 -11.79 -3.36
CA GLY A 17 -3.15 -13.17 -2.94
C GLY A 17 -3.09 -13.39 -1.44
N LEU A 18 -3.30 -12.36 -0.62
CA LEU A 18 -3.41 -12.47 0.83
C LEU A 18 -4.84 -12.85 1.26
N ARG A 19 -5.10 -12.83 2.54
CA ARG A 19 -6.43 -13.14 3.10
C ARG A 19 -6.88 -12.03 4.04
N ALA A 20 -8.16 -11.72 3.98
CA ALA A 20 -8.86 -10.90 4.95
C ALA A 20 -9.96 -11.72 5.65
N SER A 21 -10.46 -11.21 6.78
CA SER A 21 -11.53 -11.86 7.51
C SER A 21 -12.49 -10.83 8.09
N GLU A 22 -13.77 -11.12 8.01
CA GLU A 22 -14.82 -10.44 8.74
C GLU A 22 -15.03 -11.14 10.08
N LEU A 23 -15.05 -10.37 11.15
CA LEU A 23 -15.28 -10.84 12.50
C LEU A 23 -16.61 -10.31 13.00
N THR A 24 -17.55 -11.21 13.28
CA THR A 24 -18.83 -10.87 13.92
C THR A 24 -18.79 -11.33 15.37
N LEU A 25 -19.08 -10.41 16.28
CA LEU A 25 -19.15 -10.66 17.74
C LEU A 25 -20.62 -10.54 18.18
N ASN A 26 -21.17 -11.61 18.74
CA ASN A 26 -22.53 -11.63 19.25
C ASN A 26 -22.56 -12.12 20.70
N ALA A 27 -22.82 -11.22 21.62
CA ALA A 27 -22.88 -11.49 23.06
C ALA A 27 -21.67 -12.28 23.62
N VAL A 28 -20.49 -12.04 23.08
CA VAL A 28 -19.25 -12.68 23.54
C VAL A 28 -18.94 -12.25 24.96
N LYS A 29 -18.82 -13.21 25.87
CA LYS A 29 -18.43 -12.94 27.25
C LYS A 29 -16.95 -12.66 27.34
N VAL A 30 -16.57 -11.56 28.00
CA VAL A 30 -15.18 -11.13 28.22
C VAL A 30 -14.97 -10.98 29.72
N ASP A 31 -13.95 -11.63 30.26
CA ASP A 31 -13.54 -11.49 31.65
C ASP A 31 -12.73 -10.19 31.87
N GLN A 32 -12.74 -9.68 33.09
CA GLN A 32 -11.99 -8.47 33.42
C GLN A 32 -10.48 -8.61 33.14
N LYS A 33 -9.91 -9.79 33.29
CA LYS A 33 -8.49 -10.09 32.98
C LYS A 33 -8.15 -9.97 31.50
N ASP A 34 -9.14 -10.02 30.59
CA ASP A 34 -8.97 -9.95 29.15
C ASP A 34 -9.10 -8.52 28.60
N ILE A 35 -9.35 -7.53 29.50
CA ILE A 35 -9.46 -6.12 29.15
C ILE A 35 -8.06 -5.51 29.09
N LEU A 36 -7.71 -4.93 27.93
CA LEU A 36 -6.46 -4.20 27.75
C LEU A 36 -6.69 -2.70 28.01
N GLY A 37 -6.03 -2.18 29.05
CA GLY A 37 -6.15 -0.77 29.44
C GLY A 37 -7.44 -0.46 30.24
N ALA A 38 -7.90 0.79 30.16
CA ALA A 38 -9.11 1.22 30.86
C ALA A 38 -10.37 0.93 30.03
N LEU A 39 -11.45 0.54 30.70
CA LEU A 39 -12.73 0.26 30.07
C LEU A 39 -13.23 1.51 29.29
N HIS A 40 -13.71 1.31 28.08
CA HIS A 40 -14.20 2.35 27.16
C HIS A 40 -13.14 3.39 26.71
N GLN A 41 -11.83 3.14 26.91
CA GLN A 41 -10.74 4.05 26.54
C GLN A 41 -9.74 3.44 25.54
N ALA A 42 -10.16 2.48 24.71
CA ALA A 42 -9.26 1.79 23.78
C ALA A 42 -8.86 2.62 22.54
N MET A 43 -9.68 3.61 22.13
CA MET A 43 -9.49 4.33 20.87
C MET A 43 -8.09 4.98 20.69
N PRO A 44 -7.51 5.67 21.67
CA PRO A 44 -6.18 6.26 21.52
C PRO A 44 -5.09 5.21 21.26
N ALA A 45 -5.15 4.07 21.94
CA ALA A 45 -4.21 2.97 21.74
C ALA A 45 -4.37 2.31 20.35
N ILE A 46 -5.61 2.09 19.93
CA ILE A 46 -5.92 1.57 18.58
C ILE A 46 -5.39 2.52 17.53
N GLN A 47 -5.62 3.83 17.67
CA GLN A 47 -5.15 4.84 16.73
C GLN A 47 -3.63 4.84 16.61
N GLN A 48 -2.91 4.75 17.73
CA GLN A 48 -1.45 4.69 17.71
C GLN A 48 -0.93 3.44 16.98
N VAL A 49 -1.56 2.28 17.18
CA VAL A 49 -1.20 1.04 16.48
C VAL A 49 -1.46 1.17 14.97
N VAL A 50 -2.61 1.75 14.59
CA VAL A 50 -2.96 1.97 13.18
C VAL A 50 -1.97 2.94 12.51
N ASP A 51 -1.61 4.04 13.17
CA ASP A 51 -0.65 5.00 12.62
C ASP A 51 0.73 4.36 12.38
N ARG A 52 1.21 3.54 13.34
CA ARG A 52 2.44 2.75 13.16
C ARG A 52 2.32 1.74 12.02
N ALA A 53 1.19 1.03 11.93
CA ALA A 53 0.94 0.09 10.84
C ALA A 53 0.90 0.78 9.48
N CYS A 54 0.35 2.00 9.37
CA CYS A 54 0.38 2.81 8.15
C CYS A 54 1.82 3.14 7.72
N VAL A 55 2.72 3.48 8.65
CA VAL A 55 4.14 3.73 8.33
C VAL A 55 4.82 2.46 7.80
N LEU A 56 4.55 1.30 8.42
CA LEU A 56 5.10 0.02 7.95
C LEU A 56 4.58 -0.37 6.56
N LEU A 57 3.29 -0.15 6.29
CA LEU A 57 2.71 -0.33 4.95
C LEU A 57 3.34 0.60 3.91
N CYS A 58 3.64 1.85 4.29
CA CYS A 58 4.36 2.77 3.41
C CYS A 58 5.79 2.27 3.10
N ALA A 59 6.48 1.67 4.07
CA ALA A 59 7.80 1.09 3.85
C ALA A 59 7.74 -0.13 2.92
N GLU A 60 6.75 -1.00 3.08
CA GLU A 60 6.51 -2.12 2.17
C GLU A 60 6.23 -1.62 0.74
N ALA A 61 5.33 -0.63 0.60
CA ALA A 61 5.00 -0.06 -0.69
C ALA A 61 6.19 0.62 -1.37
N ALA A 62 7.07 1.28 -0.61
CA ALA A 62 8.30 1.87 -1.15
C ALA A 62 9.21 0.81 -1.78
N GLY A 63 9.36 -0.35 -1.14
CA GLY A 63 10.10 -1.50 -1.69
C GLY A 63 9.44 -2.10 -2.93
N ALA A 64 8.11 -2.25 -2.90
CA ALA A 64 7.33 -2.74 -4.04
C ALA A 64 7.45 -1.80 -5.25
N MET A 65 7.34 -0.49 -5.04
CA MET A 65 7.51 0.53 -6.09
C MET A 65 8.94 0.54 -6.66
N ASP A 66 9.97 0.41 -5.81
CA ASP A 66 11.36 0.33 -6.28
C ASP A 66 11.55 -0.85 -7.24
N THR A 67 11.02 -2.02 -6.86
CA THR A 67 11.09 -3.22 -7.69
C THR A 67 10.29 -3.07 -8.97
N ALA A 68 9.07 -2.52 -8.91
CA ALA A 68 8.21 -2.32 -10.07
C ALA A 68 8.85 -1.36 -11.10
N VAL A 69 9.43 -0.24 -10.65
CA VAL A 69 10.15 0.71 -11.52
C VAL A 69 11.34 0.02 -12.19
N LYS A 70 12.14 -0.74 -11.42
CA LYS A 70 13.31 -1.45 -11.94
C LYS A 70 12.93 -2.47 -13.01
N LEU A 71 11.94 -3.33 -12.72
CA LEU A 71 11.43 -4.31 -13.70
C LEU A 71 10.92 -3.63 -14.97
N THR A 72 10.22 -2.51 -14.85
CA THR A 72 9.69 -1.79 -16.00
C THR A 72 10.78 -1.16 -16.83
N VAL A 73 11.78 -0.53 -16.20
CA VAL A 73 12.93 0.04 -16.92
C VAL A 73 13.74 -1.03 -17.63
N ASP A 74 13.99 -2.16 -16.97
CA ASP A 74 14.71 -3.29 -17.58
C ASP A 74 13.92 -3.89 -18.75
N TYR A 75 12.59 -3.99 -18.62
CA TYR A 75 11.74 -4.49 -19.70
C TYR A 75 11.79 -3.59 -20.92
N ILE A 76 11.59 -2.26 -20.78
CA ILE A 76 11.61 -1.36 -21.95
C ILE A 76 12.97 -1.25 -22.62
N LYS A 77 14.07 -1.49 -21.90
CA LYS A 77 15.44 -1.55 -22.45
C LYS A 77 15.68 -2.80 -23.30
N ASN A 78 15.05 -3.92 -22.96
CA ASN A 78 15.30 -5.21 -23.59
C ASN A 78 14.22 -5.61 -24.60
N ARG A 79 13.01 -5.04 -24.49
CA ARG A 79 11.90 -5.35 -25.40
C ARG A 79 12.07 -4.61 -26.71
N GLU A 80 12.17 -5.37 -27.81
CA GLU A 80 12.27 -4.82 -29.16
C GLU A 80 10.90 -4.83 -29.86
N GLN A 81 10.54 -3.71 -30.48
CA GLN A 81 9.43 -3.53 -31.41
C GLN A 81 9.78 -2.40 -32.39
N PHE A 82 9.20 -2.42 -33.58
CA PHE A 82 9.45 -1.41 -34.62
C PHE A 82 10.95 -1.28 -34.97
N GLY A 83 11.68 -2.39 -34.89
CA GLY A 83 13.09 -2.47 -35.25
C GLY A 83 14.10 -1.93 -34.23
N GLN A 84 13.64 -1.60 -33.02
CA GLN A 84 14.50 -1.09 -31.94
C GLN A 84 13.94 -1.40 -30.54
N ALA A 85 14.77 -1.22 -29.51
CA ALA A 85 14.31 -1.32 -28.13
C ALA A 85 13.25 -0.27 -27.85
N ILE A 86 12.13 -0.65 -27.23
CA ILE A 86 11.02 0.29 -26.98
C ILE A 86 11.40 1.44 -26.05
N GLY A 87 12.40 1.25 -25.19
CA GLY A 87 12.97 2.30 -24.34
C GLY A 87 13.69 3.42 -25.09
N SER A 88 13.93 3.29 -26.40
CA SER A 88 14.44 4.37 -27.25
C SER A 88 13.38 5.43 -27.60
N PHE A 89 12.08 5.10 -27.46
CA PHE A 89 11.00 6.06 -27.69
C PHE A 89 10.89 7.06 -26.54
N GLN A 90 11.05 8.35 -26.85
CA GLN A 90 11.08 9.43 -25.86
C GLN A 90 9.86 9.44 -24.94
N VAL A 91 8.66 9.14 -25.48
CA VAL A 91 7.43 9.09 -24.68
C VAL A 91 7.50 8.04 -23.56
N LEU A 92 8.15 6.89 -23.79
CA LEU A 92 8.31 5.85 -22.77
C LEU A 92 9.39 6.23 -21.74
N GLN A 93 10.44 6.95 -22.18
CA GLN A 93 11.46 7.50 -21.29
C GLN A 93 10.84 8.52 -20.30
N HIS A 94 9.98 9.42 -20.78
CA HIS A 94 9.30 10.39 -19.92
C HIS A 94 8.44 9.71 -18.86
N ARG A 95 7.66 8.69 -19.26
CA ARG A 95 6.84 7.90 -18.30
C ARG A 95 7.70 7.19 -17.25
N ALA A 96 8.83 6.61 -17.66
CA ALA A 96 9.76 5.97 -16.73
C ALA A 96 10.38 6.97 -15.74
N VAL A 97 10.70 8.19 -16.19
CA VAL A 97 11.21 9.27 -15.32
C VAL A 97 10.14 9.73 -14.33
N GLU A 98 8.87 9.85 -14.75
CA GLU A 98 7.76 10.16 -13.84
C GLU A 98 7.58 9.08 -12.75
N MET A 99 7.65 7.79 -13.13
CA MET A 99 7.64 6.68 -12.18
C MET A 99 8.80 6.77 -11.18
N LEU A 100 10.01 7.09 -11.65
CA LEU A 100 11.20 7.24 -10.81
C LEU A 100 11.01 8.38 -9.80
N GLY A 101 10.56 9.56 -10.26
CA GLY A 101 10.29 10.71 -9.39
C GLY A 101 9.24 10.41 -8.32
N ALA A 102 8.12 9.78 -8.70
CA ALA A 102 7.07 9.38 -7.77
C ALA A 102 7.58 8.40 -6.71
N LYS A 103 8.37 7.39 -7.11
CA LYS A 103 9.03 6.44 -6.21
C LYS A 103 9.94 7.12 -5.20
N ASP A 104 10.84 8.00 -5.66
CA ASP A 104 11.82 8.66 -4.79
C ASP A 104 11.15 9.62 -3.81
N PHE A 105 10.14 10.35 -4.25
CA PHE A 105 9.37 11.24 -3.38
C PHE A 105 8.60 10.45 -2.30
N SER A 106 7.94 9.37 -2.68
CA SER A 106 7.24 8.49 -1.74
C SER A 106 8.18 7.89 -0.70
N ARG A 107 9.38 7.46 -1.12
CA ARG A 107 10.41 6.93 -0.23
C ARG A 107 10.88 7.98 0.78
N ALA A 108 11.12 9.20 0.34
CA ALA A 108 11.53 10.30 1.22
C ALA A 108 10.46 10.60 2.29
N LEU A 109 9.17 10.63 1.92
CA LEU A 109 8.08 10.81 2.88
C LEU A 109 7.93 9.62 3.84
N THR A 110 8.21 8.40 3.37
CA THR A 110 8.20 7.20 4.23
C THR A 110 9.30 7.29 5.29
N TYR A 111 10.53 7.68 4.93
CA TYR A 111 11.61 7.87 5.91
C TYR A 111 11.28 8.97 6.92
N ARG A 112 10.66 10.06 6.47
CA ARG A 112 10.21 11.13 7.37
C ARG A 112 9.14 10.62 8.35
N ALA A 113 8.17 9.85 7.87
CA ALA A 113 7.14 9.26 8.71
C ALA A 113 7.71 8.23 9.70
N ALA A 114 8.69 7.42 9.28
CA ALA A 114 9.38 6.47 10.14
C ALA A 114 10.16 7.16 11.26
N GLY A 115 10.84 8.28 10.96
CA GLY A 115 11.53 9.10 11.98
C GLY A 115 10.59 9.77 12.99
N ALA A 116 9.31 9.88 12.66
CA ALA A 116 8.29 10.49 13.51
C ALA A 116 7.22 9.46 13.97
N ILE A 117 7.53 8.17 13.97
CA ILE A 117 6.56 7.07 14.14
C ILE A 117 5.81 7.12 15.49
N ASP A 118 6.41 7.71 16.51
CA ASP A 118 5.80 7.85 17.84
C ASP A 118 4.98 9.15 17.99
N GLN A 119 4.97 10.01 16.96
CA GLN A 119 4.14 11.20 16.93
C GLN A 119 2.79 10.87 16.31
N SER A 120 1.71 11.38 16.88
CA SER A 120 0.37 11.25 16.30
C SER A 120 0.32 11.85 14.90
N ASN A 121 -0.41 11.19 13.98
CA ASN A 121 -0.61 11.62 12.60
C ASN A 121 0.67 11.70 11.74
N SER A 122 1.76 11.04 12.13
CA SER A 122 3.00 11.00 11.38
C SER A 122 2.86 10.32 10.01
N SER A 123 1.90 9.39 9.87
CA SER A 123 1.68 8.58 8.68
C SER A 123 0.86 9.25 7.57
N GLU A 124 0.08 10.31 7.87
CA GLU A 124 -0.95 10.84 6.95
C GLU A 124 -0.40 11.25 5.59
N ARG A 125 0.64 12.07 5.57
CA ARG A 125 1.26 12.53 4.31
C ARG A 125 1.91 11.39 3.53
N ALA A 126 2.56 10.46 4.24
CA ALA A 126 3.20 9.31 3.62
C ALA A 126 2.14 8.39 2.98
N LYS A 127 1.03 8.13 3.68
CA LYS A 127 -0.06 7.30 3.16
C LYS A 127 -0.74 7.93 1.94
N VAL A 128 -0.99 9.24 1.94
CA VAL A 128 -1.54 9.96 0.78
C VAL A 128 -0.63 9.82 -0.44
N GLU A 129 0.66 10.10 -0.27
CA GLU A 129 1.60 10.02 -1.38
C GLU A 129 1.81 8.60 -1.86
N MET A 130 1.87 7.65 -0.92
CA MET A 130 2.03 6.25 -1.23
C MET A 130 0.88 5.69 -2.08
N GLY A 131 -0.36 6.04 -1.76
CA GLY A 131 -1.52 5.62 -2.55
C GLY A 131 -1.50 6.22 -3.96
N ARG A 132 -1.14 7.50 -4.10
CA ARG A 132 -1.03 8.19 -5.41
C ARG A 132 0.08 7.61 -6.27
N SER A 133 1.28 7.53 -5.72
CA SER A 133 2.46 7.03 -6.43
C SER A 133 2.36 5.53 -6.71
N GLY A 134 1.80 4.73 -5.80
CA GLY A 134 1.55 3.32 -5.99
C GLY A 134 0.59 3.06 -7.15
N LYS A 135 -0.49 3.85 -7.25
CA LYS A 135 -1.42 3.79 -8.37
C LYS A 135 -0.74 4.16 -9.69
N LEU A 136 0.01 5.28 -9.72
CA LEU A 136 0.74 5.72 -10.91
C LEU A 136 1.72 4.64 -11.37
N ILE A 137 2.61 4.19 -10.48
CA ILE A 137 3.66 3.22 -10.81
C ILE A 137 3.07 1.88 -11.23
N GLY A 138 2.01 1.42 -10.56
CA GLY A 138 1.35 0.18 -10.92
C GLY A 138 0.70 0.23 -12.30
N GLN A 139 -0.03 1.31 -12.60
CA GLN A 139 -0.69 1.50 -13.90
C GLN A 139 0.33 1.69 -15.04
N GLU A 140 1.35 2.53 -14.83
CA GLU A 140 2.41 2.75 -15.80
C GLU A 140 3.24 1.48 -16.02
N GLY A 141 3.52 0.72 -14.95
CA GLY A 141 4.20 -0.56 -15.06
C GLY A 141 3.45 -1.54 -15.98
N ILE A 142 2.14 -1.73 -15.75
CA ILE A 142 1.29 -2.56 -16.63
C ILE A 142 1.32 -2.03 -18.06
N GLN A 143 1.11 -0.73 -18.24
CA GLN A 143 1.04 -0.09 -19.57
C GLN A 143 2.34 -0.26 -20.35
N LEU A 144 3.50 -0.06 -19.70
CA LEU A 144 4.81 -0.15 -20.35
C LEU A 144 5.24 -1.60 -20.68
N HIS A 145 4.66 -2.60 -20.00
CA HIS A 145 4.79 -4.00 -20.35
C HIS A 145 3.81 -4.43 -21.47
N GLY A 146 2.80 -3.60 -21.78
CA GLY A 146 1.78 -3.91 -22.77
C GLY A 146 0.98 -5.16 -22.42
N GLY A 147 0.63 -5.98 -23.41
CA GLY A 147 -0.16 -7.21 -23.19
C GLY A 147 0.48 -8.17 -22.18
N MET A 148 1.81 -8.23 -22.11
CA MET A 148 2.52 -9.06 -21.12
C MET A 148 2.25 -8.62 -19.67
N GLY A 149 2.08 -7.32 -19.41
CA GLY A 149 1.77 -6.80 -18.08
C GLY A 149 0.43 -7.25 -17.52
N MET A 150 -0.46 -7.78 -18.36
CA MET A 150 -1.77 -8.31 -17.97
C MET A 150 -1.75 -9.81 -17.67
N THR A 151 -0.64 -10.48 -17.89
CA THR A 151 -0.50 -11.91 -17.62
C THR A 151 -0.03 -12.17 -16.19
N ASP A 152 -0.37 -13.32 -15.61
CA ASP A 152 0.12 -13.72 -14.29
C ASP A 152 1.59 -14.16 -14.31
N ASP A 153 2.19 -14.37 -15.50
CA ASP A 153 3.60 -14.72 -15.66
C ASP A 153 4.54 -13.54 -15.37
N MET A 154 4.02 -12.30 -15.48
CA MET A 154 4.82 -11.10 -15.25
C MET A 154 4.60 -10.55 -13.83
N PRO A 155 5.70 -10.38 -13.06
CA PRO A 155 5.61 -9.90 -11.66
C PRO A 155 4.96 -8.53 -11.50
N ILE A 156 4.98 -7.69 -12.53
CA ILE A 156 4.45 -6.32 -12.47
C ILE A 156 2.97 -6.28 -12.07
N GLY A 157 2.16 -7.24 -12.52
CA GLY A 157 0.75 -7.37 -12.16
C GLY A 157 0.56 -7.62 -10.66
N HIS A 158 1.41 -8.42 -10.05
CA HIS A 158 1.36 -8.70 -8.61
C HIS A 158 1.73 -7.47 -7.77
N PHE A 159 2.73 -6.69 -8.18
CA PHE A 159 3.06 -5.41 -7.53
C PHE A 159 1.91 -4.41 -7.63
N PHE A 160 1.25 -4.30 -8.80
CA PHE A 160 0.08 -3.44 -8.95
C PHE A 160 -1.07 -3.84 -8.00
N LYS A 161 -1.41 -5.14 -7.95
CA LYS A 161 -2.42 -5.67 -7.04
C LYS A 161 -2.07 -5.35 -5.57
N ARG A 162 -0.80 -5.56 -5.17
CA ARG A 162 -0.35 -5.28 -3.80
C ARG A 162 -0.40 -3.80 -3.44
N LEU A 163 0.10 -2.91 -4.31
CA LEU A 163 0.06 -1.47 -4.11
C LEU A 163 -1.38 -0.94 -4.00
N THR A 164 -2.30 -1.50 -4.78
CA THR A 164 -3.73 -1.20 -4.68
C THR A 164 -4.32 -1.59 -3.33
N MET A 165 -3.96 -2.76 -2.81
CA MET A 165 -4.42 -3.20 -1.49
C MET A 165 -3.80 -2.39 -0.35
N ILE A 166 -2.53 -2.02 -0.44
CA ILE A 166 -1.87 -1.15 0.54
C ILE A 166 -2.58 0.21 0.64
N ASP A 167 -3.05 0.78 -0.49
CA ASP A 167 -3.84 2.02 -0.45
C ASP A 167 -5.13 1.83 0.37
N ALA A 168 -5.83 0.72 0.18
CA ALA A 168 -7.10 0.46 0.86
C ALA A 168 -6.97 0.15 2.35
N ILE A 169 -5.87 -0.50 2.78
CA ILE A 169 -5.67 -0.95 4.17
C ILE A 169 -5.48 0.26 5.10
N PHE A 170 -6.26 0.31 6.19
CA PHE A 170 -6.30 1.39 7.19
C PHE A 170 -6.66 2.77 6.63
N GLY A 171 -7.37 2.81 5.51
CA GLY A 171 -7.81 4.03 4.85
C GLY A 171 -7.04 4.36 3.57
N ASN A 172 -7.77 4.85 2.58
CA ASN A 172 -7.24 5.23 1.28
C ASN A 172 -6.74 6.69 1.26
N VAL A 173 -6.26 7.14 0.10
CA VAL A 173 -5.80 8.52 -0.14
C VAL A 173 -6.80 9.56 0.37
N ASP A 174 -8.11 9.42 0.10
CA ASP A 174 -9.10 10.42 0.48
C ASP A 174 -9.35 10.46 1.98
N PHE A 175 -9.32 9.31 2.64
CA PHE A 175 -9.41 9.22 4.09
C PHE A 175 -8.24 9.96 4.77
N HIS A 176 -7.01 9.66 4.36
CA HIS A 176 -5.81 10.27 4.95
C HIS A 176 -5.67 11.76 4.60
N ARG A 177 -6.13 12.19 3.42
CA ARG A 177 -6.21 13.63 3.07
C ARG A 177 -7.15 14.39 4.00
N LYS A 178 -8.33 13.83 4.30
CA LYS A 178 -9.28 14.45 5.23
C LYS A 178 -8.70 14.54 6.64
N ARG A 179 -8.04 13.47 7.13
CA ARG A 179 -7.35 13.51 8.43
C ARG A 179 -6.24 14.55 8.46
N PHE A 180 -5.42 14.60 7.43
CA PHE A 180 -4.33 15.59 7.33
C PHE A 180 -4.86 17.03 7.34
N ALA A 181 -5.95 17.31 6.64
CA ALA A 181 -6.58 18.64 6.62
C ALA A 181 -7.15 19.09 7.98
N GLN A 182 -7.40 18.16 8.91
CA GLN A 182 -7.86 18.48 10.27
C GLN A 182 -6.72 18.83 11.23
N ILE A 183 -5.45 18.61 10.82
CA ILE A 183 -4.26 18.83 11.65
C ILE A 183 -3.62 20.21 11.36
N ILE A 184 -3.94 20.80 10.22
CA ILE A 184 -3.47 22.12 9.78
C ILE A 184 -4.43 23.19 10.27
#